data_b2b623ac4450bb1ffdf5380f2432b809
#
_entry.id   b2b623ac4450bb1ffdf5380f2432b809
#
_cell.length_a   1.000
_cell.length_b   1.000
_cell.length_c   1.000
_cell.angle_alpha   90.00
_cell.angle_beta   90.00
_cell.angle_gamma   90.00
#
_symmetry.space_group_name_H-M   'P 1'
#
loop_
_entity.id
_entity.type
_entity.pdbx_description
1 polymer ?
#
loop_
_entity_poly.entity_id
_entity_poly.type
_entity_poly.pdbx_seq_one_letter_code
_entity_poly.pdbx_strand_id
1 'polypeptide(L)'
;PKTEERLIEQVITEYYDTYFNGFDGFTPLQREDLHKSLVIDERNRGDRRDESAQDRAERIEEIIDEMEHRRKELKVEELSFNSFYEYSVQRIPDICDENRISGIDLSTYRYMMKDFYRGGNHEKTLNENMDSSLFDETFIVFEIDSIKDDPLLFPLVTLIIMDVFLQKMRIKTNRKVLVIEEAWKAIASPLMAEYIKFMYKT
;
A
#
# COMPACT_ATOMS: atom_id res chain seq x y z
N PRO A 1 12.46 9.08 -1.95
CA PRO A 1 11.97 8.00 -2.78
C PRO A 1 12.06 6.66 -2.08
N LYS A 2 13.27 6.18 -1.72
CA LYS A 2 13.42 4.85 -1.10
C LYS A 2 12.74 4.69 0.27
N THR A 3 12.64 5.74 1.06
CA THR A 3 11.97 5.70 2.38
C THR A 3 10.47 5.65 2.22
N GLU A 4 9.92 6.46 1.33
CA GLU A 4 8.50 6.48 1.01
C GLU A 4 8.03 5.15 0.37
N GLU A 5 8.82 4.59 -0.55
CA GLU A 5 8.56 3.28 -1.15
C GLU A 5 8.47 2.18 -0.09
N ARG A 6 9.46 2.10 0.82
CA ARG A 6 9.46 1.13 1.91
C ARG A 6 8.30 1.31 2.88
N LEU A 7 7.94 2.56 3.18
CA LEU A 7 6.79 2.86 4.02
C LEU A 7 5.51 2.32 3.39
N ILE A 8 5.28 2.58 2.11
CA ILE A 8 4.09 2.08 1.41
C ILE A 8 4.10 0.55 1.30
N GLU A 9 5.25 -0.07 1.02
CA GLU A 9 5.40 -1.53 1.03
C GLU A 9 5.05 -2.12 2.40
N GLN A 10 5.49 -1.49 3.49
CA GLN A 10 5.16 -1.91 4.85
C GLN A 10 3.66 -1.79 5.11
N VAL A 11 3.05 -0.65 4.76
CA VAL A 11 1.60 -0.43 4.93
C VAL A 11 0.79 -1.47 4.15
N ILE A 12 1.17 -1.76 2.91
CA ILE A 12 0.52 -2.79 2.08
C ILE A 12 0.64 -4.16 2.75
N THR A 13 1.83 -4.52 3.21
CA THR A 13 2.08 -5.80 3.87
C THR A 13 1.23 -5.94 5.13
N GLU A 14 1.21 -4.92 5.98
CA GLU A 14 0.44 -4.90 7.22
C GLU A 14 -1.08 -4.89 6.96
N TYR A 15 -1.55 -4.24 5.89
CA TYR A 15 -2.94 -4.25 5.48
C TYR A 15 -3.43 -5.65 5.12
N TYR A 16 -2.67 -6.38 4.28
CA TYR A 16 -2.99 -7.77 3.95
C TYR A 16 -2.89 -8.69 5.17
N ASP A 17 -1.87 -8.50 6.00
CA ASP A 17 -1.69 -9.29 7.21
C ASP A 17 -2.86 -9.06 8.19
N THR A 18 -3.30 -7.83 8.36
CA THR A 18 -4.48 -7.49 9.16
C THR A 18 -5.75 -8.14 8.62
N TYR A 19 -5.93 -8.20 7.30
CA TYR A 19 -7.08 -8.86 6.70
C TYR A 19 -7.09 -10.38 6.91
N PHE A 20 -5.95 -11.05 6.70
CA PHE A 20 -5.88 -12.52 6.74
C PHE A 20 -5.72 -13.08 8.15
N ASN A 21 -4.98 -12.40 9.00
CA ASN A 21 -4.55 -12.92 10.30
C ASN A 21 -5.09 -12.10 11.49
N GLY A 22 -5.49 -10.85 11.27
CA GLY A 22 -5.74 -9.90 12.33
C GLY A 22 -4.46 -9.41 12.99
N PHE A 23 -4.59 -8.59 14.03
CA PHE A 23 -3.47 -8.15 14.86
C PHE A 23 -3.77 -8.43 16.31
N ASP A 24 -3.08 -9.41 16.90
CA ASP A 24 -3.28 -9.87 18.30
C ASP A 24 -2.47 -9.07 19.33
N GLY A 25 -1.49 -8.30 18.86
CA GLY A 25 -0.61 -7.48 19.69
C GLY A 25 0.85 -7.57 19.24
N PHE A 26 1.69 -6.72 19.85
CA PHE A 26 3.13 -6.77 19.62
C PHE A 26 3.76 -7.98 20.27
N THR A 27 4.65 -8.65 19.56
CA THR A 27 5.48 -9.69 20.15
C THR A 27 6.43 -9.09 21.19
N PRO A 28 6.96 -9.88 22.15
CA PRO A 28 7.93 -9.40 23.12
C PRO A 28 9.15 -8.72 22.49
N LEU A 29 9.62 -9.21 21.34
CA LEU A 29 10.74 -8.61 20.61
C LEU A 29 10.36 -7.25 20.02
N GLN A 30 9.19 -7.13 19.43
CA GLN A 30 8.70 -5.85 18.90
C GLN A 30 8.52 -4.81 20.01
N ARG A 31 7.97 -5.20 21.17
CA ARG A 31 7.85 -4.31 22.34
C ARG A 31 9.24 -3.84 22.83
N GLU A 32 10.21 -4.75 22.89
CA GLU A 32 11.58 -4.41 23.27
C GLU A 32 12.23 -3.42 22.31
N ASP A 33 12.04 -3.61 21.00
CA ASP A 33 12.58 -2.73 19.96
C ASP A 33 11.91 -1.34 20.01
N LEU A 34 10.58 -1.29 20.17
CA LEU A 34 9.83 -0.04 20.38
C LEU A 34 10.30 0.69 21.64
N HIS A 35 10.46 -0.02 22.74
CA HIS A 35 10.95 0.55 23.99
C HIS A 35 12.34 1.18 23.81
N LYS A 36 13.31 0.48 23.21
CA LYS A 36 14.64 0.99 22.90
C LYS A 36 14.55 2.22 22.01
N SER A 37 13.69 2.18 21.00
CA SER A 37 13.45 3.28 20.07
C SER A 37 12.97 4.54 20.80
N LEU A 38 11.97 4.42 21.66
CA LEU A 38 11.38 5.53 22.41
C LEU A 38 12.35 6.11 23.43
N VAL A 39 13.13 5.28 24.14
CA VAL A 39 14.18 5.73 25.07
C VAL A 39 15.23 6.61 24.39
N ILE A 40 15.66 6.23 23.17
CA ILE A 40 16.63 7.04 22.41
C ILE A 40 16.01 8.35 21.96
N ASP A 41 14.74 8.35 21.57
CA ASP A 41 14.05 9.56 21.10
C ASP A 41 13.91 10.60 22.20
N GLU A 42 13.57 10.17 23.40
CA GLU A 42 13.49 11.06 24.56
C GLU A 42 14.84 11.68 24.95
N ARG A 43 15.92 10.90 24.86
CA ARG A 43 17.28 11.42 25.07
C ARG A 43 17.61 12.52 24.08
N ASN A 44 17.20 12.35 22.82
CA ASN A 44 17.51 13.32 21.75
C ASN A 44 16.68 14.60 21.86
N ARG A 45 15.46 14.52 22.39
CA ARG A 45 14.58 15.70 22.58
C ARG A 45 15.02 16.58 23.75
N GLY A 46 15.82 16.04 24.67
CA GLY A 46 16.32 16.80 25.81
C GLY A 46 15.25 17.25 26.82
N ASP A 47 14.04 16.79 26.65
CA ASP A 47 12.89 17.13 27.48
C ASP A 47 12.89 16.29 28.77
N ARG A 48 12.69 16.96 29.90
CA ARG A 48 12.47 16.35 31.23
C ARG A 48 13.70 15.72 31.90
N ARG A 49 14.71 16.54 32.15
CA ARG A 49 15.91 16.14 32.90
C ARG A 49 15.63 15.70 34.35
N ASP A 50 14.47 16.02 34.91
CA ASP A 50 14.10 15.79 36.32
C ASP A 50 13.19 14.57 36.52
N GLU A 51 12.88 13.79 35.49
CA GLU A 51 12.05 12.60 35.59
C GLU A 51 12.86 11.39 36.06
N SER A 52 12.29 10.61 37.00
CA SER A 52 12.96 9.38 37.45
C SER A 52 13.01 8.34 36.32
N ALA A 53 14.00 7.40 36.42
CA ALA A 53 14.13 6.33 35.44
C ALA A 53 12.89 5.40 35.44
N GLN A 54 12.23 5.28 36.58
CA GLN A 54 11.01 4.47 36.74
C GLN A 54 9.81 5.14 36.07
N ASP A 55 9.56 6.43 36.35
CA ASP A 55 8.45 7.17 35.73
C ASP A 55 8.58 7.19 34.20
N ARG A 56 9.82 7.30 33.72
CA ARG A 56 10.11 7.22 32.28
C ARG A 56 9.77 5.87 31.68
N ALA A 57 10.14 4.78 32.37
CA ALA A 57 9.83 3.43 31.88
C ALA A 57 8.33 3.17 31.84
N GLU A 58 7.59 3.56 32.89
CA GLU A 58 6.14 3.45 32.95
C GLU A 58 5.45 4.22 31.80
N ARG A 59 5.86 5.45 31.54
CA ARG A 59 5.32 6.26 30.46
C ARG A 59 5.62 5.68 29.07
N ILE A 60 6.80 5.08 28.86
CA ILE A 60 7.13 4.43 27.59
C ILE A 60 6.24 3.21 27.38
N GLU A 61 5.98 2.42 28.42
CA GLU A 61 5.06 1.28 28.32
C GLU A 61 3.63 1.74 28.02
N GLU A 62 3.16 2.83 28.64
CA GLU A 62 1.85 3.43 28.30
C GLU A 62 1.75 3.82 26.82
N ILE A 63 2.81 4.41 26.27
CA ILE A 63 2.86 4.77 24.82
C ILE A 63 2.80 3.52 23.94
N ILE A 64 3.52 2.46 24.31
CA ILE A 64 3.52 1.20 23.56
C ILE A 64 2.14 0.53 23.63
N ASP A 65 1.50 0.53 24.80
CA ASP A 65 0.16 -0.01 24.98
C ASP A 65 -0.88 0.78 24.18
N GLU A 66 -0.76 2.10 24.10
CA GLU A 66 -1.62 2.94 23.27
C GLU A 66 -1.42 2.68 21.78
N MET A 67 -0.16 2.52 21.32
CA MET A 67 0.13 2.13 19.94
C MET A 67 -0.46 0.77 19.59
N GLU A 68 -0.31 -0.21 20.50
CA GLU A 68 -0.88 -1.55 20.34
C GLU A 68 -2.41 -1.50 20.27
N HIS A 69 -3.04 -0.71 21.13
CA HIS A 69 -4.50 -0.54 21.16
C HIS A 69 -5.00 0.07 19.84
N ARG A 70 -4.39 1.18 19.38
CA ARG A 70 -4.75 1.80 18.09
C ARG A 70 -4.63 0.81 16.93
N ARG A 71 -3.56 0.01 16.91
CA ARG A 71 -3.37 -0.99 15.86
C ARG A 71 -4.39 -2.13 15.91
N LYS A 72 -4.85 -2.54 17.10
CA LYS A 72 -5.92 -3.53 17.27
C LYS A 72 -7.28 -3.03 16.78
N GLU A 73 -7.51 -1.72 16.81
CA GLU A 73 -8.73 -1.11 16.30
C GLU A 73 -8.78 -1.03 14.77
N LEU A 74 -7.62 -1.08 14.10
CA LEU A 74 -7.54 -1.13 12.65
C LEU A 74 -8.00 -2.49 12.14
N LYS A 75 -9.22 -2.55 11.63
CA LYS A 75 -9.80 -3.76 11.04
C LYS A 75 -9.92 -3.60 9.53
N VAL A 76 -9.68 -4.69 8.82
CA VAL A 76 -9.88 -4.78 7.38
C VAL A 76 -10.91 -5.90 7.15
N GLU A 77 -12.14 -5.52 6.79
CA GLU A 77 -13.23 -6.49 6.58
C GLU A 77 -13.32 -6.96 5.14
N GLU A 78 -12.88 -6.12 4.20
CA GLU A 78 -12.86 -6.43 2.76
C GLU A 78 -11.59 -5.87 2.11
N LEU A 79 -11.11 -6.53 1.06
CA LEU A 79 -10.00 -6.04 0.26
C LEU A 79 -10.53 -5.13 -0.84
N SER A 80 -10.29 -3.83 -0.72
CA SER A 80 -10.61 -2.81 -1.71
C SER A 80 -9.64 -1.65 -1.61
N PHE A 81 -9.58 -0.79 -2.63
CA PHE A 81 -8.80 0.44 -2.51
C PHE A 81 -9.36 1.36 -1.42
N ASN A 82 -10.67 1.39 -1.24
CA ASN A 82 -11.31 2.18 -0.19
C ASN A 82 -10.82 1.78 1.21
N SER A 83 -10.88 0.49 1.52
CA SER A 83 -10.41 -0.02 2.83
C SER A 83 -8.90 0.13 3.01
N PHE A 84 -8.12 -0.06 1.94
CA PHE A 84 -6.68 0.22 1.97
C PHE A 84 -6.38 1.70 2.25
N TYR A 85 -7.08 2.62 1.60
CA TYR A 85 -6.89 4.04 1.83
C TYR A 85 -7.22 4.42 3.28
N GLU A 86 -8.36 3.96 3.80
CA GLU A 86 -8.78 4.21 5.19
C GLU A 86 -7.76 3.66 6.19
N TYR A 87 -7.27 2.44 5.96
CA TYR A 87 -6.23 1.81 6.76
C TYR A 87 -4.91 2.60 6.69
N SER A 88 -4.46 2.95 5.49
CA SER A 88 -3.18 3.61 5.26
C SER A 88 -3.10 4.99 5.89
N VAL A 89 -4.17 5.78 5.80
CA VAL A 89 -4.25 7.12 6.38
C VAL A 89 -4.12 7.09 7.91
N GLN A 90 -4.60 6.03 8.54
CA GLN A 90 -4.48 5.85 9.99
C GLN A 90 -3.13 5.23 10.36
N ARG A 91 -2.64 4.26 9.57
CA ARG A 91 -1.44 3.50 9.90
C ARG A 91 -0.12 4.21 9.58
N ILE A 92 -0.07 5.02 8.51
CA ILE A 92 1.16 5.74 8.13
C ILE A 92 1.73 6.61 9.26
N PRO A 93 0.95 7.43 9.98
CA PRO A 93 1.47 8.19 11.11
C PRO A 93 2.11 7.31 12.18
N ASP A 94 1.45 6.21 12.56
CA ASP A 94 1.97 5.31 13.58
C ASP A 94 3.29 4.65 13.14
N ILE A 95 3.39 4.20 11.88
CA ILE A 95 4.65 3.65 11.34
C ILE A 95 5.75 4.71 11.33
N CYS A 96 5.41 5.95 11.00
CA CYS A 96 6.38 7.05 11.04
C CYS A 96 6.90 7.30 12.45
N ASP A 97 6.03 7.26 13.45
CA ASP A 97 6.39 7.41 14.86
C ASP A 97 7.23 6.21 15.35
N GLU A 98 6.82 4.98 15.04
CA GLU A 98 7.52 3.74 15.40
C GLU A 98 8.95 3.69 14.84
N ASN A 99 9.12 4.10 13.57
CA ASN A 99 10.38 4.01 12.84
C ASN A 99 11.14 5.34 12.74
N ARG A 100 10.64 6.41 13.36
CA ARG A 100 11.22 7.77 13.33
C ARG A 100 11.42 8.31 11.92
N ILE A 101 10.46 8.05 11.07
CA ILE A 101 10.46 8.56 9.72
C ILE A 101 9.89 9.98 9.77
N SER A 102 10.69 10.96 9.39
CA SER A 102 10.28 12.36 9.28
C SER A 102 10.17 12.77 7.80
N GLY A 103 9.38 13.80 7.54
CA GLY A 103 9.28 14.40 6.20
C GLY A 103 8.28 13.72 5.25
N ILE A 104 7.45 12.81 5.75
CA ILE A 104 6.34 12.26 4.97
C ILE A 104 5.19 13.27 4.94
N ASP A 105 4.84 13.70 3.74
CA ASP A 105 3.70 14.59 3.53
C ASP A 105 2.39 13.80 3.37
N LEU A 106 1.77 13.52 4.51
CA LEU A 106 0.48 12.82 4.56
C LEU A 106 -0.64 13.64 3.87
N SER A 107 -0.53 14.96 3.81
CA SER A 107 -1.51 15.81 3.16
C SER A 107 -1.47 15.62 1.65
N THR A 108 -0.27 15.59 1.07
CA THR A 108 -0.08 15.27 -0.35
C THR A 108 -0.52 13.84 -0.67
N TYR A 109 -0.18 12.86 0.19
CA TYR A 109 -0.67 11.49 0.04
C TYR A 109 -2.19 11.42 -0.02
N ARG A 110 -2.88 12.02 0.95
CA ARG A 110 -4.36 12.08 0.98
C ARG A 110 -4.94 12.76 -0.26
N TYR A 111 -4.35 13.86 -0.67
CA TYR A 111 -4.80 14.60 -1.84
C TYR A 111 -4.69 13.77 -3.12
N MET A 112 -3.57 13.10 -3.34
CA MET A 112 -3.35 12.25 -4.54
C MET A 112 -4.27 11.03 -4.57
N MET A 113 -4.48 10.38 -3.41
CA MET A 113 -5.28 9.15 -3.33
C MET A 113 -6.79 9.41 -3.32
N LYS A 114 -7.22 10.64 -3.00
CA LYS A 114 -8.63 11.03 -2.88
C LYS A 114 -9.43 10.77 -4.16
N ASP A 115 -8.84 10.93 -5.33
CA ASP A 115 -9.53 10.75 -6.61
C ASP A 115 -9.96 9.30 -6.86
N PHE A 116 -9.31 8.34 -6.23
CA PHE A 116 -9.63 6.91 -6.29
C PHE A 116 -10.49 6.42 -5.12
N TYR A 117 -10.67 7.26 -4.10
CA TYR A 117 -11.50 6.96 -2.94
C TYR A 117 -12.96 7.34 -3.19
N ARG A 118 -13.87 6.92 -2.31
CA ARG A 118 -15.33 7.13 -2.37
C ARG A 118 -15.69 8.56 -2.76
N GLY A 119 -16.48 8.70 -3.82
CA GLY A 119 -16.88 9.99 -4.38
C GLY A 119 -15.81 10.69 -5.22
N GLY A 120 -14.63 10.11 -5.39
CA GLY A 120 -13.60 10.62 -6.30
C GLY A 120 -13.89 10.32 -7.77
N ASN A 121 -13.25 11.06 -8.67
CA ASN A 121 -13.49 10.94 -10.12
C ASN A 121 -13.15 9.56 -10.68
N HIS A 122 -12.23 8.84 -10.05
CA HIS A 122 -11.70 7.54 -10.47
C HIS A 122 -12.02 6.42 -9.47
N GLU A 123 -13.02 6.60 -8.60
CA GLU A 123 -13.44 5.62 -7.61
C GLU A 123 -13.59 4.23 -8.21
N LYS A 124 -14.30 4.13 -9.33
CA LYS A 124 -14.60 2.84 -9.98
C LYS A 124 -13.37 2.13 -10.53
N THR A 125 -12.32 2.85 -10.85
CA THR A 125 -11.09 2.28 -11.45
C THR A 125 -10.43 1.24 -10.54
N LEU A 126 -10.49 1.43 -9.21
CA LEU A 126 -9.79 0.58 -8.24
C LEU A 126 -10.74 -0.13 -7.25
N ASN A 127 -12.04 0.18 -7.26
CA ASN A 127 -12.99 -0.37 -6.29
C ASN A 127 -14.10 -1.24 -6.92
N GLU A 128 -14.14 -1.38 -8.23
CA GLU A 128 -15.05 -2.32 -8.85
C GLU A 128 -14.48 -3.73 -8.84
N ASN A 129 -15.33 -4.70 -8.52
CA ASN A 129 -14.95 -6.10 -8.63
C ASN A 129 -14.79 -6.49 -10.10
N MET A 130 -13.72 -7.19 -10.40
CA MET A 130 -13.50 -7.73 -11.73
C MET A 130 -14.55 -8.80 -12.04
N ASP A 131 -15.20 -8.69 -13.19
CA ASP A 131 -16.11 -9.73 -13.66
C ASP A 131 -15.32 -11.02 -13.91
N SER A 132 -15.63 -12.05 -13.14
CA SER A 132 -14.97 -13.36 -13.25
C SER A 132 -15.19 -14.01 -14.63
N SER A 133 -16.25 -13.64 -15.36
CA SER A 133 -16.50 -14.11 -16.74
C SER A 133 -15.37 -13.73 -17.70
N LEU A 134 -14.65 -12.63 -17.41
CA LEU A 134 -13.51 -12.18 -18.19
C LEU A 134 -12.43 -13.28 -18.34
N PHE A 135 -12.27 -14.14 -17.34
CA PHE A 135 -11.31 -15.24 -17.42
C PHE A 135 -11.73 -16.37 -18.36
N ASP A 136 -13.01 -16.50 -18.67
CA ASP A 136 -13.55 -17.51 -19.58
C ASP A 136 -13.57 -17.07 -21.03
N GLU A 137 -13.53 -15.75 -21.28
CA GLU A 137 -13.53 -15.21 -22.63
C GLU A 137 -12.25 -15.58 -23.40
N THR A 138 -12.41 -15.95 -24.66
CA THR A 138 -11.30 -16.33 -25.54
C THR A 138 -10.70 -15.14 -26.30
N PHE A 139 -11.48 -14.09 -26.47
CA PHE A 139 -11.09 -12.87 -27.16
C PHE A 139 -11.55 -11.65 -26.36
N ILE A 140 -10.64 -10.80 -25.96
CA ILE A 140 -10.90 -9.60 -25.16
C ILE A 140 -10.22 -8.42 -25.84
N VAL A 141 -10.91 -7.32 -25.93
CA VAL A 141 -10.39 -6.03 -26.42
C VAL A 141 -10.61 -5.00 -25.32
N PHE A 142 -9.54 -4.35 -24.90
CA PHE A 142 -9.59 -3.20 -24.00
C PHE A 142 -9.38 -1.93 -24.80
N GLU A 143 -10.40 -1.09 -24.88
CA GLU A 143 -10.33 0.21 -25.52
C GLU A 143 -9.94 1.26 -24.47
N ILE A 144 -8.73 1.83 -24.64
CA ILE A 144 -8.16 2.79 -23.67
C ILE A 144 -7.81 4.14 -24.34
N ASP A 145 -8.30 4.40 -25.54
CA ASP A 145 -8.00 5.62 -26.29
C ASP A 145 -8.40 6.90 -25.52
N SER A 146 -9.51 6.83 -24.78
CA SER A 146 -10.02 7.96 -24.01
C SER A 146 -9.09 8.41 -22.86
N ILE A 147 -8.20 7.56 -22.40
CA ILE A 147 -7.26 7.83 -21.29
C ILE A 147 -5.80 7.87 -21.73
N LYS A 148 -5.51 7.71 -23.00
CA LYS A 148 -4.14 7.57 -23.55
C LYS A 148 -3.21 8.74 -23.24
N ASP A 149 -3.76 9.94 -23.07
CA ASP A 149 -3.02 11.16 -22.77
C ASP A 149 -3.04 11.52 -21.25
N ASP A 150 -3.71 10.71 -20.43
CA ASP A 150 -3.71 10.87 -18.98
C ASP A 150 -2.46 10.20 -18.37
N PRO A 151 -1.55 10.98 -17.77
CA PRO A 151 -0.28 10.47 -17.27
C PRO A 151 -0.41 9.53 -16.05
N LEU A 152 -1.57 9.52 -15.39
CA LEU A 152 -1.85 8.70 -14.21
C LEU A 152 -2.69 7.47 -14.59
N LEU A 153 -3.81 7.69 -15.28
CA LEU A 153 -4.75 6.61 -15.60
C LEU A 153 -4.21 5.64 -16.64
N PHE A 154 -3.54 6.13 -17.67
CA PHE A 154 -3.04 5.27 -18.75
C PHE A 154 -2.07 4.19 -18.24
N PRO A 155 -1.00 4.51 -17.46
CA PRO A 155 -0.14 3.48 -16.89
C PRO A 155 -0.88 2.55 -15.92
N LEU A 156 -1.75 3.10 -15.07
CA LEU A 156 -2.49 2.33 -14.08
C LEU A 156 -3.42 1.29 -14.73
N VAL A 157 -4.25 1.72 -15.66
CA VAL A 157 -5.18 0.83 -16.37
C VAL A 157 -4.42 -0.20 -17.20
N THR A 158 -3.30 0.19 -17.82
CA THR A 158 -2.45 -0.75 -18.55
C THR A 158 -1.87 -1.83 -17.64
N LEU A 159 -1.44 -1.48 -16.41
CA LEU A 159 -0.98 -2.47 -15.41
C LEU A 159 -2.10 -3.43 -15.03
N ILE A 160 -3.33 -2.96 -14.82
CA ILE A 160 -4.50 -3.80 -14.51
C ILE A 160 -4.76 -4.80 -15.66
N ILE A 161 -4.75 -4.32 -16.91
CA ILE A 161 -4.95 -5.18 -18.09
C ILE A 161 -3.86 -6.26 -18.18
N MET A 162 -2.62 -5.89 -17.92
CA MET A 162 -1.50 -6.83 -17.91
C MET A 162 -1.60 -7.86 -16.79
N ASP A 163 -2.06 -7.47 -15.60
CA ASP A 163 -2.29 -8.39 -14.50
C ASP A 163 -3.40 -9.39 -14.84
N VAL A 164 -4.50 -8.95 -15.42
CA VAL A 164 -5.55 -9.83 -15.96
C VAL A 164 -4.97 -10.84 -16.94
N PHE A 165 -4.12 -10.42 -17.85
CA PHE A 165 -3.46 -11.32 -18.81
C PHE A 165 -2.58 -12.36 -18.11
N LEU A 166 -1.76 -11.95 -17.13
CA LEU A 166 -0.93 -12.86 -16.34
C LEU A 166 -1.75 -13.87 -15.54
N GLN A 167 -2.85 -13.44 -14.94
CA GLN A 167 -3.77 -14.33 -14.23
C GLN A 167 -4.38 -15.36 -15.19
N LYS A 168 -4.81 -14.94 -16.38
CA LYS A 168 -5.29 -15.86 -17.42
C LYS A 168 -4.21 -16.84 -17.85
N MET A 169 -2.95 -16.45 -17.93
CA MET A 169 -1.85 -17.37 -18.24
C MET A 169 -1.68 -18.47 -17.19
N ARG A 170 -1.89 -18.14 -15.92
CA ARG A 170 -1.76 -19.10 -14.80
C ARG A 170 -2.93 -20.09 -14.72
N ILE A 171 -4.12 -19.63 -15.06
CA ILE A 171 -5.34 -20.44 -14.90
C ILE A 171 -5.54 -21.46 -16.02
N LYS A 172 -5.15 -21.15 -17.25
CA LYS A 172 -5.40 -21.98 -18.43
C LYS A 172 -4.11 -22.33 -19.16
N THR A 173 -3.97 -23.59 -19.56
CA THR A 173 -2.80 -24.13 -20.28
C THR A 173 -2.73 -23.75 -21.76
N ASN A 174 -3.79 -23.16 -22.32
CA ASN A 174 -3.86 -22.80 -23.73
C ASN A 174 -2.90 -21.67 -24.06
N ARG A 175 -2.36 -21.69 -25.29
CA ARG A 175 -1.53 -20.60 -25.81
C ARG A 175 -2.32 -19.29 -25.82
N LYS A 176 -1.69 -18.21 -25.35
CA LYS A 176 -2.28 -16.88 -25.30
C LYS A 176 -1.44 -15.90 -26.10
N VAL A 177 -2.11 -14.91 -26.66
CA VAL A 177 -1.48 -13.85 -27.44
C VAL A 177 -1.98 -12.52 -26.87
N LEU A 178 -1.05 -11.65 -26.50
CA LEU A 178 -1.30 -10.28 -26.14
C LEU A 178 -0.82 -9.37 -27.28
N VAL A 179 -1.72 -8.56 -27.79
CA VAL A 179 -1.40 -7.52 -28.80
C VAL A 179 -1.59 -6.16 -28.13
N ILE A 180 -0.56 -5.35 -28.16
CA ILE A 180 -0.60 -3.99 -27.61
C ILE A 180 -0.35 -3.04 -28.77
N GLU A 181 -1.39 -2.31 -29.18
CA GLU A 181 -1.24 -1.22 -30.12
C GLU A 181 -0.56 -0.02 -29.45
N GLU A 182 0.21 0.74 -30.19
CA GLU A 182 0.97 1.89 -29.68
C GLU A 182 1.84 1.56 -28.42
N ALA A 183 2.39 0.35 -28.33
CA ALA A 183 3.16 -0.13 -27.19
C ALA A 183 4.30 0.81 -26.76
N TRP A 184 4.80 1.67 -27.67
CA TRP A 184 5.82 2.65 -27.36
C TRP A 184 5.39 3.68 -26.30
N LYS A 185 4.10 4.02 -26.22
CA LYS A 185 3.56 4.89 -25.16
C LYS A 185 3.62 4.21 -23.80
N ALA A 186 3.26 2.93 -23.75
CA ALA A 186 3.35 2.13 -22.53
C ALA A 186 4.81 1.97 -22.07
N ILE A 187 5.74 1.70 -22.98
CA ILE A 187 7.17 1.51 -22.68
C ILE A 187 7.85 2.82 -22.24
N ALA A 188 7.30 3.98 -22.53
CA ALA A 188 7.83 5.24 -22.07
C ALA A 188 7.86 5.40 -20.54
N SER A 189 7.00 4.67 -19.82
CA SER A 189 7.06 4.56 -18.36
C SER A 189 8.10 3.52 -17.94
N PRO A 190 9.10 3.84 -17.08
CA PRO A 190 10.08 2.87 -16.58
C PRO A 190 9.43 1.67 -15.91
N LEU A 191 8.38 1.89 -15.12
CA LEU A 191 7.63 0.83 -14.45
C LEU A 191 6.99 -0.14 -15.43
N MET A 192 6.37 0.39 -16.49
CA MET A 192 5.76 -0.42 -17.54
C MET A 192 6.80 -1.19 -18.35
N ALA A 193 7.94 -0.58 -18.63
CA ALA A 193 9.03 -1.25 -19.35
C ALA A 193 9.56 -2.46 -18.56
N GLU A 194 9.70 -2.35 -17.25
CA GLU A 194 10.11 -3.47 -16.39
C GLU A 194 9.04 -4.57 -16.33
N TYR A 195 7.77 -4.20 -16.23
CA TYR A 195 6.67 -5.14 -16.21
C TYR A 195 6.53 -5.92 -17.52
N ILE A 196 6.66 -5.24 -18.67
CA ILE A 196 6.69 -5.89 -19.99
C ILE A 196 7.87 -6.86 -20.10
N LYS A 197 9.06 -6.48 -19.62
CA LYS A 197 10.22 -7.38 -19.57
C LYS A 197 9.96 -8.62 -18.70
N PHE A 198 9.28 -8.44 -17.58
CA PHE A 198 8.88 -9.55 -16.70
C PHE A 198 7.96 -10.52 -17.45
N MET A 199 6.90 -10.02 -18.09
CA MET A 199 5.97 -10.85 -18.87
C MET A 199 6.65 -11.61 -20.01
N TYR A 200 7.69 -11.03 -20.62
CA TYR A 200 8.42 -11.67 -21.73
C TYR A 200 9.30 -12.85 -21.27
N LYS A 201 9.59 -12.92 -19.97
CA LYS A 201 10.44 -13.96 -19.36
C LYS A 201 9.63 -15.09 -18.70
N THR A 202 8.32 -14.89 -18.54
CA THR A 202 7.42 -15.85 -17.90
C THR A 202 6.72 -16.72 -18.94
#